data_40930424f777a83dd6a6cdd61b95968b
#
_entry.id   40930424f777a83dd6a6cdd61b95968b
#
_cell.length_a   1.000
_cell.length_b   1.000
_cell.length_c   1.000
_cell.angle_alpha   90.00
_cell.angle_beta   90.00
_cell.angle_gamma   90.00
#
_symmetry.space_group_name_H-M   'P 1'
#
loop_
_entity.id
_entity.type
_entity.pdbx_description
1 polymer ?
#
loop_
_entity_poly.entity_id
_entity_poly.type
_entity_poly.pdbx_seq_one_letter_code
_entity_poly.pdbx_strand_id
1 'polypeptide(L)'
;MSSTFLNDENKGDIVIYQSESGETKIDVRFQDETVWLTQAQMEELFQSSHANVVEHIKNIYSEGELDESSTCRKFRQVRREGNRNVERERLYYNLDMIISLGYRIKSSIATQFRRWATERLKEYMIKGFAMDDERLKNLGGGSYWKELLDRIRDIRSSEKVMYRQVLDLYATSVDYDPKSAESVAFFKMVQNKLHYAAHGHTAAEVIFERADAEKPFMGLTAFSGDFPTAKDIAVAKNYLSADELKILNNLVSGYFDFAEIQAMRHRSMYMSDYVENLDRILASTGEGLLTDGGTVSHTQAMEKAKAEYRKYQAQNLSPVEEEYLQTIRSIEKAAKESEKC
;
A
#
# COMPACT_ATOMS: atom_id res chain seq x y z
N MET A 1 10.04 34.43 5.78
CA MET A 1 8.93 34.64 4.82
C MET A 1 9.51 34.42 3.43
N SER A 2 9.38 33.22 2.89
CA SER A 2 9.97 32.86 1.59
C SER A 2 8.85 32.93 0.55
N SER A 3 8.89 33.93 -0.34
CA SER A 3 7.95 34.06 -1.45
C SER A 3 8.40 33.10 -2.56
N THR A 4 7.72 32.00 -2.69
CA THR A 4 7.91 31.06 -3.79
C THR A 4 7.34 31.68 -5.06
N PHE A 5 8.19 32.09 -5.98
CA PHE A 5 7.81 32.44 -7.34
C PHE A 5 7.36 31.17 -8.06
N LEU A 6 6.16 31.19 -8.57
CA LEU A 6 5.56 30.04 -9.23
C LEU A 6 5.83 30.13 -10.74
N ASN A 7 6.68 29.26 -11.25
CA ASN A 7 6.83 29.01 -12.69
C ASN A 7 5.55 28.36 -13.24
N ASP A 8 5.25 28.67 -14.50
CA ASP A 8 4.09 28.19 -15.28
C ASP A 8 4.09 26.65 -15.52
N GLU A 9 5.09 25.94 -15.01
CA GLU A 9 5.32 24.51 -15.24
C GLU A 9 4.38 23.58 -14.46
N ASN A 10 3.57 24.10 -13.53
CA ASN A 10 2.63 23.30 -12.71
C ASN A 10 1.17 23.44 -13.17
N LYS A 11 0.94 23.82 -14.41
CA LYS A 11 -0.40 23.71 -15.03
C LYS A 11 -0.53 22.32 -15.63
N GLY A 12 -1.31 21.48 -14.99
CA GLY A 12 -1.76 20.21 -15.54
C GLY A 12 -3.25 20.31 -15.90
N ASP A 13 -3.62 19.87 -17.08
CA ASP A 13 -5.03 19.59 -17.40
C ASP A 13 -5.44 18.33 -16.64
N ILE A 14 -6.17 18.49 -15.54
CA ILE A 14 -6.85 17.34 -14.94
C ILE A 14 -8.30 17.38 -15.36
N VAL A 15 -8.71 16.34 -16.02
CA VAL A 15 -10.11 16.00 -16.19
C VAL A 15 -10.57 15.39 -14.87
N ILE A 16 -11.05 16.20 -13.93
CA ILE A 16 -11.66 15.70 -12.70
C ILE A 16 -12.92 14.91 -13.06
N TYR A 17 -13.60 15.32 -14.10
CA TYR A 17 -14.83 14.73 -14.58
C TYR A 17 -15.04 15.09 -16.07
N GLN A 18 -15.30 14.09 -16.90
CA GLN A 18 -15.69 14.27 -18.29
C GLN A 18 -17.21 14.14 -18.37
N SER A 19 -17.92 15.22 -18.71
CA SER A 19 -19.35 15.13 -18.95
C SER A 19 -19.63 14.25 -20.19
N GLU A 20 -20.80 13.61 -20.26
CA GLU A 20 -21.20 12.84 -21.44
C GLU A 20 -21.18 13.66 -22.74
N SER A 21 -21.26 14.99 -22.63
CA SER A 21 -21.13 15.94 -23.74
C SER A 21 -19.68 16.30 -24.09
N GLY A 22 -18.69 15.87 -23.31
CA GLY A 22 -17.25 16.05 -23.62
C GLY A 22 -16.69 17.47 -23.43
N GLU A 23 -17.45 18.43 -22.95
CA GLU A 23 -17.13 19.87 -23.07
C GLU A 23 -16.54 20.55 -21.82
N THR A 24 -16.44 19.90 -20.67
CA THR A 24 -15.93 20.59 -19.47
C THR A 24 -14.46 20.25 -19.21
N LYS A 25 -13.56 20.91 -19.89
CA LYS A 25 -12.13 20.98 -19.53
C LYS A 25 -11.95 22.20 -18.64
N ILE A 26 -11.52 21.97 -17.40
CA ILE A 26 -11.16 23.05 -16.48
C ILE A 26 -9.66 22.97 -16.24
N ASP A 27 -8.98 24.09 -16.50
CA ASP A 27 -7.59 24.27 -16.12
C ASP A 27 -7.48 24.18 -14.60
N VAL A 28 -6.82 23.16 -14.11
CA VAL A 28 -6.62 22.96 -12.68
C VAL A 28 -5.16 23.17 -12.30
N ARG A 29 -4.95 23.63 -11.10
CA ARG A 29 -3.63 23.73 -10.51
C ARG A 29 -3.32 22.46 -9.71
N PHE A 30 -2.21 21.81 -10.04
CA PHE A 30 -1.66 20.69 -9.31
C PHE A 30 -0.57 21.19 -8.38
N GLN A 31 -0.75 20.99 -7.09
CA GLN A 31 0.28 21.29 -6.10
C GLN A 31 0.04 20.46 -4.82
N ASP A 32 1.12 19.97 -4.22
CA ASP A 32 1.07 19.16 -2.99
C ASP A 32 0.16 17.91 -3.12
N GLU A 33 0.24 17.21 -4.28
CA GLU A 33 -0.54 16.02 -4.62
C GLU A 33 -2.07 16.22 -4.63
N THR A 34 -2.55 17.46 -4.65
CA THR A 34 -3.96 17.80 -4.71
C THR A 34 -4.26 18.85 -5.80
N VAL A 35 -5.52 18.94 -6.14
CA VAL A 35 -6.06 19.89 -7.11
C VAL A 35 -6.59 21.12 -6.39
N TRP A 36 -6.28 22.29 -6.91
CA TRP A 36 -6.73 23.55 -6.36
C TRP A 36 -7.59 24.33 -7.38
N LEU A 37 -8.82 24.68 -7.00
CA LEU A 37 -9.73 25.49 -7.79
C LEU A 37 -10.14 26.78 -7.04
N THR A 38 -10.37 27.83 -7.80
CA THR A 38 -11.03 29.06 -7.33
C THR A 38 -12.54 28.87 -7.24
N GLN A 39 -13.25 29.73 -6.52
CA GLN A 39 -14.71 29.73 -6.50
C GLN A 39 -15.29 29.85 -7.92
N ALA A 40 -14.76 30.75 -8.76
CA ALA A 40 -15.21 30.89 -10.14
C ALA A 40 -15.04 29.60 -10.99
N GLN A 41 -13.96 28.87 -10.80
CA GLN A 41 -13.76 27.57 -11.46
C GLN A 41 -14.73 26.51 -10.94
N MET A 42 -15.07 26.52 -9.63
CA MET A 42 -16.07 25.62 -9.07
C MET A 42 -17.50 25.97 -9.53
N GLU A 43 -17.82 27.26 -9.73
CA GLU A 43 -19.08 27.71 -10.36
C GLU A 43 -19.22 27.15 -11.76
N GLU A 44 -18.15 27.26 -12.56
CA GLU A 44 -18.08 26.72 -13.92
C GLU A 44 -18.18 25.19 -13.90
N LEU A 45 -17.38 24.51 -13.04
CA LEU A 45 -17.37 23.07 -12.92
C LEU A 45 -18.74 22.48 -12.62
N PHE A 46 -19.46 23.08 -11.68
CA PHE A 46 -20.74 22.55 -11.22
C PHE A 46 -21.96 23.26 -11.86
N GLN A 47 -21.72 24.20 -12.79
CA GLN A 47 -22.76 25.04 -13.39
C GLN A 47 -23.72 25.61 -12.36
N SER A 48 -23.15 26.25 -11.36
CA SER A 48 -23.87 26.80 -10.21
C SER A 48 -23.63 28.30 -10.06
N SER A 49 -24.52 29.02 -9.41
CA SER A 49 -24.32 30.44 -9.14
C SER A 49 -23.27 30.69 -8.08
N HIS A 50 -22.59 31.85 -8.17
CA HIS A 50 -21.62 32.29 -7.16
C HIS A 50 -22.20 32.25 -5.74
N ALA A 51 -23.40 32.78 -5.54
CA ALA A 51 -24.05 32.81 -4.23
C ALA A 51 -24.23 31.40 -3.64
N ASN A 52 -24.63 30.45 -4.47
CA ASN A 52 -24.84 29.06 -4.03
C ASN A 52 -23.51 28.37 -3.66
N VAL A 53 -22.44 28.58 -4.45
CA VAL A 53 -21.10 28.04 -4.15
C VAL A 53 -20.58 28.61 -2.83
N VAL A 54 -20.65 29.94 -2.63
CA VAL A 54 -20.19 30.59 -1.41
C VAL A 54 -20.97 30.12 -0.19
N GLU A 55 -22.32 30.00 -0.32
CA GLU A 55 -23.17 29.52 0.76
C GLU A 55 -22.81 28.10 1.19
N HIS A 56 -22.62 27.18 0.23
CA HIS A 56 -22.24 25.80 0.56
C HIS A 56 -20.85 25.71 1.17
N ILE A 57 -19.86 26.46 0.69
CA ILE A 57 -18.51 26.52 1.30
C ILE A 57 -18.64 26.97 2.78
N LYS A 58 -19.42 28.01 3.04
CA LYS A 58 -19.65 28.52 4.39
C LYS A 58 -20.31 27.48 5.31
N ASN A 59 -21.30 26.77 4.77
CA ASN A 59 -21.99 25.70 5.51
C ASN A 59 -21.07 24.53 5.82
N ILE A 60 -20.22 24.10 4.88
CA ILE A 60 -19.22 23.04 5.06
C ILE A 60 -18.30 23.36 6.25
N TYR A 61 -17.78 24.60 6.33
CA TYR A 61 -16.95 25.02 7.44
C TYR A 61 -17.72 25.18 8.75
N SER A 62 -18.92 25.76 8.71
CA SER A 62 -19.72 25.97 9.92
C SER A 62 -20.25 24.68 10.55
N GLU A 63 -20.48 23.66 9.75
CA GLU A 63 -20.87 22.30 10.19
C GLU A 63 -19.69 21.45 10.66
N GLY A 64 -18.44 21.94 10.49
CA GLY A 64 -17.24 21.21 10.87
C GLY A 64 -16.92 20.01 9.97
N GLU A 65 -17.48 19.95 8.75
CA GLU A 65 -17.17 18.88 7.79
C GLU A 65 -15.72 18.98 7.32
N LEU A 66 -15.24 20.21 7.06
CA LEU A 66 -13.86 20.49 6.70
C LEU A 66 -13.32 21.68 7.51
N ASP A 67 -11.98 21.70 7.63
CA ASP A 67 -11.25 22.81 8.25
C ASP A 67 -10.73 23.79 7.17
N GLU A 68 -11.00 25.08 7.35
CA GLU A 68 -10.59 26.12 6.42
C GLU A 68 -9.05 26.21 6.30
N SER A 69 -8.32 25.99 7.39
CA SER A 69 -6.86 26.09 7.40
C SER A 69 -6.17 25.01 6.53
N SER A 70 -6.79 23.84 6.39
CA SER A 70 -6.27 22.72 5.61
C SER A 70 -6.77 22.70 4.16
N THR A 71 -7.92 23.31 3.87
CA THR A 71 -8.61 23.20 2.59
C THR A 71 -8.66 24.47 1.76
N CYS A 72 -8.23 25.63 2.33
CA CYS A 72 -8.23 26.91 1.66
C CYS A 72 -6.86 27.58 1.74
N ARG A 73 -6.32 28.06 0.61
CA ARG A 73 -5.05 28.79 0.54
C ARG A 73 -5.14 29.99 -0.38
N LYS A 74 -4.35 31.02 -0.06
CA LYS A 74 -4.15 32.19 -0.93
C LYS A 74 -2.96 31.96 -1.84
N PHE A 75 -3.19 32.06 -3.15
CA PHE A 75 -2.12 32.05 -4.13
C PHE A 75 -2.04 33.38 -4.86
N ARG A 76 -0.83 33.85 -5.15
CA ARG A 76 -0.57 35.02 -5.96
C ARG A 76 -0.70 34.63 -7.44
N GLN A 77 -1.52 35.35 -8.16
CA GLN A 77 -1.69 35.22 -9.60
C GLN A 77 -1.22 36.53 -10.27
N VAL A 78 -0.22 36.41 -11.14
CA VAL A 78 0.23 37.53 -11.98
C VAL A 78 -0.55 37.47 -13.28
N ARG A 79 -1.32 38.51 -13.57
CA ARG A 79 -2.07 38.62 -14.84
C ARG A 79 -1.62 39.88 -15.56
N ARG A 80 -1.38 39.78 -16.87
CA ARG A 80 -1.07 40.93 -17.70
C ARG A 80 -2.36 41.66 -18.06
N GLU A 81 -2.57 42.83 -17.48
CA GLU A 81 -3.69 43.74 -17.82
C GLU A 81 -3.12 44.90 -18.66
N GLY A 82 -3.32 44.86 -19.96
CA GLY A 82 -2.70 45.80 -20.90
C GLY A 82 -1.16 45.66 -20.90
N ASN A 83 -0.46 46.76 -20.55
CA ASN A 83 1.01 46.79 -20.49
C ASN A 83 1.59 46.59 -19.07
N ARG A 84 0.78 46.24 -18.07
CA ARG A 84 1.20 46.08 -16.68
C ARG A 84 0.94 44.66 -16.18
N ASN A 85 1.90 44.13 -15.44
CA ASN A 85 1.68 42.91 -14.68
C ASN A 85 1.00 43.28 -13.37
N VAL A 86 -0.22 42.78 -13.14
CA VAL A 86 -0.99 43.00 -11.92
C VAL A 86 -0.97 41.71 -11.10
N GLU A 87 -0.45 41.79 -9.88
CA GLU A 87 -0.48 40.71 -8.91
C GLU A 87 -1.78 40.78 -8.10
N ARG A 88 -2.51 39.68 -8.04
CA ARG A 88 -3.68 39.53 -7.18
C ARG A 88 -3.61 38.26 -6.37
N GLU A 89 -3.89 38.35 -5.08
CA GLU A 89 -4.12 37.17 -4.25
C GLU A 89 -5.54 36.65 -4.46
N ARG A 90 -5.64 35.33 -4.73
CA ARG A 90 -6.92 34.65 -4.86
C ARG A 90 -6.98 33.46 -3.92
N LEU A 91 -8.17 33.20 -3.37
CA LEU A 91 -8.46 32.00 -2.61
C LEU A 91 -8.66 30.81 -3.55
N TYR A 92 -7.99 29.74 -3.23
CA TYR A 92 -8.11 28.43 -3.87
C TYR A 92 -8.52 27.39 -2.83
N TYR A 93 -9.27 26.44 -3.26
CA TYR A 93 -9.81 25.35 -2.45
C TYR A 93 -9.31 24.02 -3.00
N ASN A 94 -8.94 23.10 -2.10
CA ASN A 94 -8.38 21.81 -2.46
C ASN A 94 -9.44 20.80 -2.94
N LEU A 95 -9.00 19.59 -3.27
CA LEU A 95 -9.86 18.51 -3.76
C LEU A 95 -10.95 18.12 -2.75
N ASP A 96 -10.68 18.17 -1.45
CA ASP A 96 -11.65 17.82 -0.41
C ASP A 96 -12.86 18.78 -0.46
N MET A 97 -12.60 20.08 -0.57
CA MET A 97 -13.66 21.08 -0.73
C MET A 97 -14.44 20.89 -2.03
N ILE A 98 -13.75 20.56 -3.13
CA ILE A 98 -14.38 20.33 -4.44
C ILE A 98 -15.34 19.14 -4.35
N ILE A 99 -14.93 18.06 -3.69
CA ILE A 99 -15.75 16.85 -3.50
C ILE A 99 -16.96 17.17 -2.63
N SER A 100 -16.76 17.77 -1.45
CA SER A 100 -17.86 18.12 -0.53
C SER A 100 -18.88 19.04 -1.18
N LEU A 101 -18.40 20.02 -1.96
CA LEU A 101 -19.27 20.92 -2.72
C LEU A 101 -20.08 20.17 -3.79
N GLY A 102 -19.46 19.23 -4.51
CA GLY A 102 -20.11 18.41 -5.54
C GLY A 102 -21.24 17.53 -5.00
N TYR A 103 -21.16 17.13 -3.73
CA TYR A 103 -22.25 16.41 -3.07
C TYR A 103 -23.41 17.31 -2.63
N ARG A 104 -23.18 18.60 -2.39
CA ARG A 104 -24.18 19.56 -1.88
C ARG A 104 -24.91 20.33 -2.98
N ILE A 105 -24.25 20.66 -4.07
CA ILE A 105 -24.84 21.43 -5.18
C ILE A 105 -25.91 20.60 -5.91
N LYS A 106 -27.03 21.27 -6.20
CA LYS A 106 -28.15 20.71 -6.97
C LYS A 106 -28.08 21.17 -8.44
N SER A 107 -27.26 20.50 -9.26
CA SER A 107 -27.21 20.71 -10.71
C SER A 107 -27.14 19.36 -11.43
N SER A 108 -27.38 19.37 -12.77
CA SER A 108 -27.23 18.17 -13.59
C SER A 108 -25.78 17.66 -13.58
N ILE A 109 -24.82 18.56 -13.67
CA ILE A 109 -23.37 18.25 -13.63
C ILE A 109 -22.98 17.67 -12.27
N ALA A 110 -23.41 18.28 -11.15
CA ALA A 110 -23.16 17.72 -9.83
C ALA A 110 -23.82 16.33 -9.65
N THR A 111 -24.95 16.07 -10.30
CA THR A 111 -25.57 14.73 -10.29
C THR A 111 -24.72 13.72 -11.08
N GLN A 112 -24.18 14.09 -12.23
CA GLN A 112 -23.27 13.24 -12.99
C GLN A 112 -21.97 12.98 -12.20
N PHE A 113 -21.41 14.01 -11.56
CA PHE A 113 -20.25 13.88 -10.69
C PHE A 113 -20.52 12.84 -9.57
N ARG A 114 -21.67 12.94 -8.86
CA ARG A 114 -22.02 11.95 -7.82
C ARG A 114 -22.19 10.54 -8.35
N ARG A 115 -22.75 10.34 -9.55
CA ARG A 115 -22.82 9.03 -10.19
C ARG A 115 -21.44 8.44 -10.47
N TRP A 116 -20.57 9.25 -11.09
CA TRP A 116 -19.18 8.85 -11.35
C TRP A 116 -18.44 8.50 -10.04
N ALA A 117 -18.50 9.33 -9.01
CA ALA A 117 -17.89 9.08 -7.73
C ALA A 117 -18.45 7.80 -7.07
N THR A 118 -19.78 7.58 -7.15
CA THR A 118 -20.41 6.38 -6.64
C THR A 118 -19.93 5.13 -7.37
N GLU A 119 -19.73 5.18 -8.69
CA GLU A 119 -19.19 4.05 -9.45
C GLU A 119 -17.75 3.71 -9.05
N ARG A 120 -16.89 4.72 -8.86
CA ARG A 120 -15.52 4.52 -8.36
C ARG A 120 -15.50 3.93 -6.96
N LEU A 121 -16.35 4.42 -6.06
CA LEU A 121 -16.48 3.87 -4.71
C LEU A 121 -17.01 2.42 -4.72
N LYS A 122 -18.02 2.11 -5.55
CA LYS A 122 -18.51 0.74 -5.70
C LYS A 122 -17.43 -0.20 -6.22
N GLU A 123 -16.68 0.25 -7.23
CA GLU A 123 -15.57 -0.53 -7.78
C GLU A 123 -14.54 -0.86 -6.70
N TYR A 124 -14.13 0.15 -5.93
CA TYR A 124 -13.20 -0.02 -4.82
C TYR A 124 -13.75 -0.95 -3.73
N MET A 125 -15.01 -0.77 -3.32
CA MET A 125 -15.63 -1.60 -2.26
C MET A 125 -15.79 -3.07 -2.67
N ILE A 126 -16.06 -3.33 -3.95
CA ILE A 126 -16.27 -4.70 -4.46
C ILE A 126 -14.94 -5.37 -4.79
N LYS A 127 -14.05 -4.68 -5.49
CA LYS A 127 -12.79 -5.25 -6.03
C LYS A 127 -11.59 -5.03 -5.11
N GLY A 128 -11.64 -4.02 -4.20
CA GLY A 128 -10.50 -3.58 -3.40
C GLY A 128 -9.55 -2.61 -4.12
N PHE A 129 -9.86 -2.24 -5.36
CA PHE A 129 -9.10 -1.26 -6.14
C PHE A 129 -10.01 -0.52 -7.13
N ALA A 130 -9.57 0.67 -7.55
CA ALA A 130 -10.11 1.43 -8.68
C ALA A 130 -8.93 2.02 -9.46
N MET A 131 -8.91 1.84 -10.79
CA MET A 131 -7.81 2.29 -11.65
C MET A 131 -8.32 3.05 -12.86
N ASP A 132 -7.52 4.01 -13.31
CA ASP A 132 -7.67 4.69 -14.58
C ASP A 132 -6.63 4.15 -15.56
N ASP A 133 -7.01 3.09 -16.28
CA ASP A 133 -6.12 2.37 -17.21
C ASP A 133 -5.62 3.27 -18.33
N GLU A 134 -6.46 4.17 -18.85
CA GLU A 134 -6.09 5.08 -19.95
C GLU A 134 -5.06 6.10 -19.48
N ARG A 135 -5.27 6.67 -18.31
CA ARG A 135 -4.32 7.61 -17.69
C ARG A 135 -2.97 6.94 -17.44
N LEU A 136 -2.97 5.74 -16.88
CA LEU A 136 -1.74 4.98 -16.61
C LEU A 136 -0.97 4.63 -17.88
N LYS A 137 -1.66 4.33 -18.98
CA LYS A 137 -1.05 4.04 -20.29
C LYS A 137 -0.50 5.31 -20.96
N ASN A 138 -1.28 6.41 -20.94
CA ASN A 138 -0.95 7.63 -21.69
C ASN A 138 0.17 8.46 -21.06
N LEU A 139 0.36 8.41 -19.74
CA LEU A 139 1.41 9.16 -19.04
C LEU A 139 2.79 8.45 -19.06
N GLY A 140 2.98 7.41 -19.89
CA GLY A 140 4.24 6.66 -19.94
C GLY A 140 4.62 6.04 -18.60
N GLY A 141 3.62 5.88 -17.70
CA GLY A 141 3.78 5.23 -16.43
C GLY A 141 4.18 6.12 -15.26
N GLY A 142 4.78 7.26 -15.44
CA GLY A 142 5.16 8.18 -14.35
C GLY A 142 5.67 7.50 -13.05
N SER A 143 5.71 8.24 -11.93
CA SER A 143 6.05 7.68 -10.60
C SER A 143 4.99 6.66 -10.11
N TYR A 144 3.72 6.90 -10.39
CA TYR A 144 2.60 6.05 -9.95
C TYR A 144 2.56 4.67 -10.63
N TRP A 145 3.04 4.56 -11.89
CA TRP A 145 3.15 3.26 -12.53
C TRP A 145 4.11 2.32 -11.80
N LYS A 146 5.24 2.87 -11.35
CA LYS A 146 6.22 2.10 -10.57
C LYS A 146 5.65 1.67 -9.21
N GLU A 147 4.96 2.57 -8.53
CA GLU A 147 4.26 2.27 -7.28
C GLU A 147 3.22 1.17 -7.48
N LEU A 148 2.39 1.27 -8.53
CA LEU A 148 1.37 0.25 -8.84
C LEU A 148 2.01 -1.12 -9.08
N LEU A 149 3.09 -1.18 -9.87
CA LEU A 149 3.82 -2.42 -10.12
C LEU A 149 4.38 -3.02 -8.82
N ASP A 150 4.98 -2.19 -7.99
CA ASP A 150 5.55 -2.64 -6.72
C ASP A 150 4.44 -3.18 -5.78
N ARG A 151 3.27 -2.55 -5.73
CA ARG A 151 2.09 -3.03 -4.98
C ARG A 151 1.55 -4.35 -5.53
N ILE A 152 1.40 -4.48 -6.86
CA ILE A 152 0.94 -5.73 -7.49
C ILE A 152 1.91 -6.87 -7.16
N ARG A 153 3.22 -6.64 -7.25
CA ARG A 153 4.24 -7.63 -6.94
C ARG A 153 4.22 -8.03 -5.46
N ASP A 154 4.02 -7.07 -4.57
CA ASP A 154 3.90 -7.34 -3.15
C ASP A 154 2.67 -8.20 -2.81
N ILE A 155 1.51 -7.88 -3.39
CA ILE A 155 0.30 -8.69 -3.24
C ILE A 155 0.54 -10.10 -3.76
N ARG A 156 1.14 -10.24 -4.96
CA ARG A 156 1.41 -11.53 -5.60
C ARG A 156 2.39 -12.40 -4.81
N SER A 157 3.37 -11.79 -4.16
CA SER A 157 4.35 -12.47 -3.32
C SER A 157 3.86 -12.71 -1.88
N SER A 158 2.66 -12.25 -1.51
CA SER A 158 2.09 -12.56 -0.20
C SER A 158 1.88 -14.07 -0.05
N GLU A 159 2.14 -14.58 1.15
CA GLU A 159 2.17 -16.03 1.40
C GLU A 159 0.89 -16.76 0.94
N LYS A 160 -0.28 -16.18 1.20
CA LYS A 160 -1.56 -16.77 0.78
C LYS A 160 -1.76 -16.77 -0.74
N VAL A 161 -1.39 -15.68 -1.41
CA VAL A 161 -1.57 -15.55 -2.86
C VAL A 161 -0.56 -16.43 -3.57
N MET A 162 0.70 -16.42 -3.13
CA MET A 162 1.75 -17.28 -3.64
C MET A 162 1.37 -18.76 -3.49
N TYR A 163 0.87 -19.19 -2.31
CA TYR A 163 0.41 -20.55 -2.09
C TYR A 163 -0.70 -20.96 -3.08
N ARG A 164 -1.71 -20.09 -3.28
CA ARG A 164 -2.77 -20.36 -4.27
C ARG A 164 -2.25 -20.47 -5.68
N GLN A 165 -1.40 -19.54 -6.10
CA GLN A 165 -0.81 -19.56 -7.44
C GLN A 165 0.02 -20.82 -7.68
N VAL A 166 0.78 -21.27 -6.68
CA VAL A 166 1.51 -22.54 -6.76
C VAL A 166 0.55 -23.71 -6.90
N LEU A 167 -0.54 -23.77 -6.12
CA LEU A 167 -1.56 -24.82 -6.25
C LEU A 167 -2.26 -24.79 -7.63
N ASP A 168 -2.58 -23.61 -8.13
CA ASP A 168 -3.22 -23.47 -9.45
C ASP A 168 -2.29 -23.96 -10.56
N LEU A 169 -0.99 -23.66 -10.48
CA LEU A 169 0.01 -24.20 -11.40
C LEU A 169 0.13 -25.71 -11.33
N TYR A 170 0.12 -26.27 -10.10
CA TYR A 170 0.16 -27.73 -9.93
C TYR A 170 -1.06 -28.44 -10.46
N ALA A 171 -2.24 -27.85 -10.30
CA ALA A 171 -3.45 -28.40 -10.88
C ALA A 171 -3.34 -28.59 -12.40
N THR A 172 -2.37 -27.92 -13.05
CA THR A 172 -2.08 -28.10 -14.49
C THR A 172 -1.03 -29.17 -14.78
N SER A 173 -0.33 -29.68 -13.75
CA SER A 173 0.69 -30.74 -13.96
C SER A 173 0.03 -32.12 -14.13
N VAL A 174 0.71 -32.97 -14.90
CA VAL A 174 0.21 -34.30 -15.26
C VAL A 174 0.17 -35.25 -14.05
N ASP A 175 1.08 -35.05 -13.10
CA ASP A 175 1.31 -35.87 -11.92
C ASP A 175 0.77 -35.23 -10.63
N TYR A 176 -0.14 -34.24 -10.74
CA TYR A 176 -0.71 -33.58 -9.58
C TYR A 176 -1.66 -34.48 -8.80
N ASP A 177 -1.38 -34.66 -7.50
CA ASP A 177 -2.29 -35.25 -6.53
C ASP A 177 -2.44 -34.30 -5.33
N PRO A 178 -3.63 -33.66 -5.13
CA PRO A 178 -3.85 -32.69 -4.04
C PRO A 178 -3.74 -33.29 -2.64
N LYS A 179 -3.74 -34.62 -2.51
CA LYS A 179 -3.63 -35.31 -1.22
C LYS A 179 -2.21 -35.81 -0.94
N SER A 180 -1.30 -35.69 -1.90
CA SER A 180 0.06 -36.18 -1.73
C SER A 180 0.88 -35.29 -0.81
N ALA A 181 1.73 -35.88 0.03
CA ALA A 181 2.70 -35.16 0.84
C ALA A 181 3.72 -34.39 -0.02
N GLU A 182 3.91 -34.83 -1.27
CA GLU A 182 4.81 -34.24 -2.26
C GLU A 182 4.37 -32.83 -2.66
N SER A 183 3.06 -32.59 -2.81
CA SER A 183 2.51 -31.26 -3.11
C SER A 183 2.82 -30.25 -2.01
N VAL A 184 2.76 -30.65 -0.73
CA VAL A 184 3.11 -29.78 0.42
C VAL A 184 4.62 -29.54 0.48
N ALA A 185 5.42 -30.59 0.24
CA ALA A 185 6.88 -30.49 0.24
C ALA A 185 7.37 -29.55 -0.85
N PHE A 186 6.74 -29.60 -2.00
CA PHE A 186 7.11 -28.75 -3.12
C PHE A 186 6.83 -27.26 -2.87
N PHE A 187 5.70 -26.87 -2.30
CA PHE A 187 5.47 -25.48 -1.95
C PHE A 187 6.60 -24.93 -1.07
N LYS A 188 7.01 -25.70 -0.05
CA LYS A 188 8.13 -25.33 0.81
C LYS A 188 9.44 -25.19 0.03
N MET A 189 9.66 -26.09 -0.93
CA MET A 189 10.86 -26.05 -1.77
C MET A 189 10.89 -24.79 -2.64
N VAL A 190 9.80 -24.47 -3.35
CA VAL A 190 9.67 -23.26 -4.16
C VAL A 190 9.89 -22.01 -3.31
N GLN A 191 9.23 -21.93 -2.17
CA GLN A 191 9.38 -20.82 -1.25
C GLN A 191 10.83 -20.66 -0.77
N ASN A 192 11.47 -21.74 -0.33
CA ASN A 192 12.85 -21.70 0.14
C ASN A 192 13.84 -21.31 -0.97
N LYS A 193 13.66 -21.82 -2.20
CA LYS A 193 14.52 -21.45 -3.33
C LYS A 193 14.40 -19.96 -3.68
N LEU A 194 13.19 -19.41 -3.67
CA LEU A 194 12.95 -18.00 -3.91
C LEU A 194 13.54 -17.11 -2.81
N HIS A 195 13.38 -17.49 -1.54
CA HIS A 195 14.02 -16.80 -0.43
C HIS A 195 15.53 -16.83 -0.55
N TYR A 196 16.09 -18.03 -0.76
CA TYR A 196 17.53 -18.19 -0.86
C TYR A 196 18.14 -17.35 -2.00
N ALA A 197 17.51 -17.33 -3.15
CA ALA A 197 17.94 -16.51 -4.27
C ALA A 197 17.84 -14.99 -3.96
N ALA A 198 16.88 -14.58 -3.12
CA ALA A 198 16.72 -13.16 -2.80
C ALA A 198 17.74 -12.62 -1.78
N HIS A 199 18.20 -13.45 -0.85
CA HIS A 199 19.03 -12.99 0.27
C HIS A 199 19.97 -14.05 0.87
N GLY A 200 20.17 -15.18 0.22
CA GLY A 200 21.14 -16.21 0.62
C GLY A 200 20.71 -17.13 1.78
N HIS A 201 19.46 -17.04 2.23
CA HIS A 201 18.94 -17.82 3.36
C HIS A 201 17.56 -18.40 3.04
N THR A 202 17.23 -19.56 3.62
CA THR A 202 15.85 -20.06 3.59
C THR A 202 14.95 -19.24 4.50
N ALA A 203 13.65 -19.38 4.36
CA ALA A 203 12.69 -18.69 5.22
C ALA A 203 12.89 -18.98 6.72
N ALA A 204 13.24 -20.23 7.06
CA ALA A 204 13.54 -20.63 8.43
C ALA A 204 14.83 -20.01 8.97
N GLU A 205 15.87 -19.96 8.15
CA GLU A 205 17.15 -19.34 8.51
C GLU A 205 17.03 -17.86 8.77
N VAL A 206 16.27 -17.12 7.95
CA VAL A 206 15.97 -15.68 8.18
C VAL A 206 15.35 -15.44 9.54
N ILE A 207 14.29 -16.20 9.86
CA ILE A 207 13.62 -16.07 11.15
C ILE A 207 14.59 -16.39 12.28
N PHE A 208 15.35 -17.47 12.13
CA PHE A 208 16.29 -17.93 13.16
C PHE A 208 17.41 -16.93 13.43
N GLU A 209 17.97 -16.30 12.40
CA GLU A 209 19.10 -15.39 12.54
C GLU A 209 18.68 -13.98 12.95
N ARG A 210 17.49 -13.53 12.48
CA ARG A 210 17.09 -12.14 12.64
C ARG A 210 16.17 -11.87 13.83
N ALA A 211 15.44 -12.88 14.33
CA ALA A 211 14.62 -12.76 15.52
C ALA A 211 15.49 -12.55 16.75
N ASP A 212 15.44 -11.35 17.35
CA ASP A 212 16.29 -10.92 18.45
C ASP A 212 15.55 -9.87 19.29
N ALA A 213 15.26 -10.19 20.54
CA ALA A 213 14.53 -9.32 21.48
C ALA A 213 15.24 -7.99 21.77
N GLU A 214 16.56 -7.91 21.56
CA GLU A 214 17.34 -6.70 21.82
C GLU A 214 17.26 -5.69 20.64
N LYS A 215 16.78 -6.14 19.47
CA LYS A 215 16.60 -5.28 18.31
C LYS A 215 15.24 -4.57 18.36
N PRO A 216 15.14 -3.36 17.77
CA PRO A 216 13.85 -2.70 17.59
C PRO A 216 12.85 -3.67 16.93
N PHE A 217 11.67 -3.79 17.51
CA PHE A 217 10.60 -4.68 17.05
C PHE A 217 11.05 -6.14 16.80
N MET A 218 12.00 -6.64 17.60
CA MET A 218 12.59 -7.97 17.44
C MET A 218 13.31 -8.22 16.13
N GLY A 219 13.75 -7.19 15.42
CA GLY A 219 14.34 -7.27 14.09
C GLY A 219 13.32 -7.37 12.96
N LEU A 220 12.01 -7.26 13.24
CA LEU A 220 11.00 -7.14 12.19
C LEU A 220 11.04 -5.76 11.54
N THR A 221 10.91 -5.75 10.24
CA THR A 221 10.85 -4.53 9.40
C THR A 221 9.42 -4.18 8.99
N ALA A 222 8.50 -5.17 9.05
CA ALA A 222 7.08 -5.02 8.72
C ALA A 222 6.22 -5.85 9.67
N PHE A 223 5.14 -5.25 10.18
CA PHE A 223 4.15 -5.92 11.03
C PHE A 223 2.86 -5.09 11.07
N SER A 224 1.77 -5.66 11.58
CA SER A 224 0.48 -4.97 11.67
C SER A 224 0.29 -4.36 13.06
N GLY A 225 -0.13 -3.09 13.12
CA GLY A 225 -0.34 -2.35 14.38
C GLY A 225 0.94 -1.71 14.93
N ASP A 226 0.88 -1.26 16.18
CA ASP A 226 1.97 -0.52 16.82
C ASP A 226 3.11 -1.42 17.33
N PHE A 227 2.82 -2.69 17.58
CA PHE A 227 3.77 -3.69 18.07
C PHE A 227 3.61 -5.02 17.35
N PRO A 228 4.72 -5.78 17.16
CA PRO A 228 4.68 -7.12 16.59
C PRO A 228 3.79 -8.08 17.37
N THR A 229 3.07 -8.94 16.66
CA THR A 229 2.25 -10.00 17.23
C THR A 229 2.88 -11.38 17.07
N ALA A 230 2.36 -12.40 17.78
CA ALA A 230 2.78 -13.78 17.64
C ALA A 230 2.57 -14.35 16.20
N LYS A 231 1.74 -13.71 15.38
CA LYS A 231 1.57 -14.08 13.97
C LYS A 231 2.66 -13.47 13.10
N ASP A 232 3.08 -12.24 13.41
CA ASP A 232 4.08 -11.52 12.63
C ASP A 232 5.46 -12.16 12.72
N ILE A 233 5.84 -12.67 13.91
CA ILE A 233 7.14 -13.32 14.13
C ILE A 233 7.31 -14.63 13.36
N ALA A 234 6.23 -15.22 12.87
CA ALA A 234 6.24 -16.48 12.13
C ALA A 234 6.44 -16.29 10.61
N VAL A 235 6.44 -15.06 10.13
CA VAL A 235 6.52 -14.74 8.71
C VAL A 235 7.91 -14.23 8.37
N ALA A 236 8.71 -15.00 7.62
CA ALA A 236 10.08 -14.67 7.25
C ALA A 236 10.18 -13.33 6.50
N LYS A 237 9.19 -13.03 5.66
CA LYS A 237 9.09 -11.79 4.89
C LYS A 237 9.13 -10.54 5.77
N ASN A 238 8.62 -10.62 7.00
CA ASN A 238 8.60 -9.52 7.96
C ASN A 238 9.98 -9.13 8.51
N TYR A 239 10.99 -9.95 8.29
CA TYR A 239 12.38 -9.70 8.71
C TYR A 239 13.28 -9.22 7.56
N LEU A 240 12.74 -9.07 6.35
CA LEU A 240 13.51 -8.67 5.17
C LEU A 240 13.68 -7.15 5.12
N SER A 241 14.82 -6.70 4.64
CA SER A 241 14.99 -5.28 4.26
C SER A 241 14.12 -4.93 3.04
N ALA A 242 13.93 -3.65 2.79
CA ALA A 242 13.15 -3.18 1.65
C ALA A 242 13.73 -3.68 0.30
N ASP A 243 15.06 -3.74 0.18
CA ASP A 243 15.73 -4.21 -1.03
C ASP A 243 15.59 -5.73 -1.21
N GLU A 244 15.80 -6.52 -0.16
CA GLU A 244 15.60 -7.97 -0.17
C GLU A 244 14.15 -8.32 -0.51
N LEU A 245 13.20 -7.60 0.08
CA LEU A 245 11.77 -7.77 -0.20
C LEU A 245 11.46 -7.47 -1.66
N LYS A 246 12.05 -6.43 -2.21
CA LYS A 246 11.86 -6.05 -3.61
C LYS A 246 12.44 -7.09 -4.56
N ILE A 247 13.61 -7.63 -4.27
CA ILE A 247 14.22 -8.73 -5.05
C ILE A 247 13.31 -9.96 -4.98
N LEU A 248 12.88 -10.38 -3.79
CA LEU A 248 11.97 -11.52 -3.62
C LEU A 248 10.66 -11.33 -4.41
N ASN A 249 10.05 -10.16 -4.32
CA ASN A 249 8.81 -9.85 -5.03
C ASN A 249 8.97 -9.92 -6.57
N ASN A 250 10.12 -9.49 -7.09
CA ASN A 250 10.44 -9.59 -8.52
C ASN A 250 10.68 -11.05 -8.95
N LEU A 251 11.42 -11.84 -8.18
CA LEU A 251 11.66 -13.24 -8.45
C LEU A 251 10.37 -14.07 -8.47
N VAL A 252 9.51 -13.86 -7.46
CA VAL A 252 8.19 -14.49 -7.38
C VAL A 252 7.35 -14.15 -8.61
N SER A 253 7.28 -12.86 -8.99
CA SER A 253 6.51 -12.43 -10.16
C SER A 253 7.04 -13.03 -11.46
N GLY A 254 8.35 -13.00 -11.67
CA GLY A 254 8.97 -13.57 -12.87
C GLY A 254 8.76 -15.10 -13.01
N TYR A 255 8.83 -15.81 -11.89
CA TYR A 255 8.55 -17.24 -11.88
C TYR A 255 7.10 -17.57 -12.28
N PHE A 256 6.13 -16.86 -11.69
CA PHE A 256 4.72 -17.09 -12.02
C PHE A 256 4.37 -16.66 -13.43
N ASP A 257 4.91 -15.56 -13.93
CA ASP A 257 4.71 -15.13 -15.33
C ASP A 257 5.21 -16.18 -16.31
N PHE A 258 6.38 -16.76 -16.03
CA PHE A 258 6.91 -17.86 -16.84
C PHE A 258 6.02 -19.10 -16.80
N ALA A 259 5.59 -19.50 -15.60
CA ALA A 259 4.78 -20.68 -15.41
C ALA A 259 3.40 -20.53 -16.07
N GLU A 260 2.79 -19.36 -16.00
CA GLU A 260 1.53 -19.00 -16.67
C GLU A 260 1.66 -19.11 -18.19
N ILE A 261 2.77 -18.63 -18.77
CA ILE A 261 3.06 -18.77 -20.20
C ILE A 261 3.13 -20.26 -20.62
N GLN A 262 3.72 -21.14 -19.81
CA GLN A 262 3.77 -22.56 -20.14
C GLN A 262 2.36 -23.20 -20.08
N ALA A 263 1.55 -22.84 -19.08
CA ALA A 263 0.18 -23.30 -18.96
C ALA A 263 -0.69 -22.83 -20.16
N MET A 264 -0.58 -21.58 -20.58
CA MET A 264 -1.27 -21.02 -21.75
C MET A 264 -0.86 -21.74 -23.07
N ARG A 265 0.35 -22.24 -23.16
CA ARG A 265 0.83 -23.01 -24.34
C ARG A 265 0.38 -24.45 -24.34
N HIS A 266 -0.41 -24.89 -23.34
CA HIS A 266 -0.88 -26.27 -23.18
C HIS A 266 0.24 -27.31 -23.23
N ARG A 267 1.43 -26.96 -22.73
CA ARG A 267 2.53 -27.92 -22.62
C ARG A 267 2.30 -28.79 -21.41
N SER A 268 2.24 -30.10 -21.63
CA SER A 268 2.20 -31.05 -20.53
C SER A 268 3.48 -30.92 -19.70
N MET A 269 3.33 -30.53 -18.44
CA MET A 269 4.44 -30.36 -17.50
C MET A 269 4.22 -31.26 -16.29
N TYR A 270 5.32 -31.83 -15.80
CA TYR A 270 5.37 -32.54 -14.52
C TYR A 270 5.77 -31.58 -13.40
N MET A 271 5.51 -31.93 -12.15
CA MET A 271 5.92 -31.09 -11.00
C MET A 271 7.43 -30.86 -10.99
N SER A 272 8.25 -31.85 -11.40
CA SER A 272 9.68 -31.71 -11.55
C SER A 272 10.10 -30.63 -12.55
N ASP A 273 9.36 -30.49 -13.67
CA ASP A 273 9.68 -29.49 -14.69
C ASP A 273 9.52 -28.05 -14.17
N TYR A 274 8.56 -27.84 -13.26
CA TYR A 274 8.38 -26.55 -12.61
C TYR A 274 9.58 -26.18 -11.71
N VAL A 275 10.16 -27.17 -10.99
CA VAL A 275 11.38 -26.96 -10.19
C VAL A 275 12.57 -26.64 -11.08
N GLU A 276 12.80 -27.43 -12.13
CA GLU A 276 13.90 -27.21 -13.06
C GLU A 276 13.81 -25.83 -13.73
N ASN A 277 12.60 -25.42 -14.10
CA ASN A 277 12.38 -24.09 -14.66
C ASN A 277 12.62 -22.98 -13.64
N LEU A 278 12.22 -23.15 -12.38
CA LEU A 278 12.56 -22.23 -11.30
C LEU A 278 14.08 -22.10 -11.17
N ASP A 279 14.80 -23.21 -11.07
CA ASP A 279 16.25 -23.20 -10.95
C ASP A 279 16.92 -22.51 -12.14
N ARG A 280 16.42 -22.72 -13.36
CA ARG A 280 16.91 -22.06 -14.57
C ARG A 280 16.68 -20.56 -14.56
N ILE A 281 15.50 -20.11 -14.08
CA ILE A 281 15.21 -18.69 -13.92
C ILE A 281 16.15 -18.09 -12.88
N LEU A 282 16.26 -18.71 -11.70
CA LEU A 282 17.12 -18.21 -10.62
C LEU A 282 18.60 -18.17 -11.05
N ALA A 283 19.08 -19.19 -11.76
CA ALA A 283 20.44 -19.20 -12.32
C ALA A 283 20.67 -18.05 -13.31
N SER A 284 19.65 -17.65 -14.07
CA SER A 284 19.75 -16.53 -15.03
C SER A 284 19.85 -15.15 -14.37
N THR A 285 19.46 -15.03 -13.11
CA THR A 285 19.60 -13.79 -12.32
C THR A 285 20.99 -13.64 -11.69
N GLY A 286 21.84 -14.66 -11.78
CA GLY A 286 23.17 -14.67 -11.19
C GLY A 286 23.20 -15.00 -9.70
N GLU A 287 22.05 -15.36 -9.12
CA GLU A 287 21.94 -15.69 -7.72
C GLU A 287 22.29 -17.15 -7.41
N GLY A 288 22.67 -17.42 -6.16
CA GLY A 288 22.97 -18.78 -5.71
C GLY A 288 21.72 -19.67 -5.72
N LEU A 289 21.91 -20.95 -6.09
CA LEU A 289 20.83 -21.93 -6.05
C LEU A 289 20.86 -22.71 -4.73
N LEU A 290 19.70 -22.84 -4.10
CA LEU A 290 19.54 -23.72 -2.97
C LEU A 290 19.52 -25.18 -3.45
N THR A 291 20.52 -25.97 -3.01
CA THR A 291 20.67 -27.38 -3.39
C THR A 291 20.06 -28.35 -2.37
N ASP A 292 19.83 -27.90 -1.16
CA ASP A 292 19.32 -28.69 -0.05
C ASP A 292 18.15 -27.96 0.71
N GLY A 293 17.74 -28.49 1.85
CA GLY A 293 16.64 -27.93 2.64
C GLY A 293 17.01 -26.75 3.54
N GLY A 294 18.28 -26.28 3.49
CA GLY A 294 18.84 -25.31 4.43
C GLY A 294 19.32 -25.97 5.74
N THR A 295 19.97 -25.18 6.57
CA THR A 295 20.63 -25.63 7.82
C THR A 295 19.71 -25.55 9.05
N VAL A 296 18.62 -24.78 8.98
CA VAL A 296 17.68 -24.55 10.06
C VAL A 296 16.30 -25.09 9.70
N SER A 297 15.75 -25.95 10.57
CA SER A 297 14.37 -26.43 10.41
C SER A 297 13.35 -25.35 10.83
N HIS A 298 12.14 -25.42 10.26
CA HIS A 298 11.05 -24.53 10.63
C HIS A 298 10.75 -24.60 12.15
N THR A 299 10.83 -25.77 12.76
CA THR A 299 10.59 -25.97 14.21
C THR A 299 11.61 -25.18 15.05
N GLN A 300 12.90 -25.31 14.73
CA GLN A 300 13.97 -24.56 15.41
C GLN A 300 13.80 -23.04 15.26
N ALA A 301 13.45 -22.57 14.05
CA ALA A 301 13.20 -21.16 13.80
C ALA A 301 12.02 -20.64 14.65
N MET A 302 10.92 -21.39 14.71
CA MET A 302 9.74 -21.02 15.49
C MET A 302 9.98 -21.07 16.99
N GLU A 303 10.74 -22.02 17.50
CA GLU A 303 11.10 -22.10 18.92
C GLU A 303 11.93 -20.88 19.32
N LYS A 304 12.94 -20.52 18.51
CA LYS A 304 13.74 -19.32 18.76
C LYS A 304 12.90 -18.05 18.70
N ALA A 305 12.14 -17.85 17.63
CA ALA A 305 11.31 -16.66 17.47
C ALA A 305 10.32 -16.48 18.63
N LYS A 306 9.70 -17.57 19.10
CA LYS A 306 8.81 -17.53 20.28
C LYS A 306 9.56 -17.24 21.58
N ALA A 307 10.78 -17.76 21.74
CA ALA A 307 11.61 -17.46 22.91
C ALA A 307 12.00 -15.97 22.94
N GLU A 308 12.45 -15.43 21.81
CA GLU A 308 12.79 -14.01 21.68
C GLU A 308 11.54 -13.11 21.87
N TYR A 309 10.38 -13.53 21.33
CA TYR A 309 9.13 -12.78 21.50
C TYR A 309 8.71 -12.66 22.97
N ARG A 310 8.86 -13.74 23.76
CA ARG A 310 8.58 -13.69 25.21
C ARG A 310 9.50 -12.71 25.94
N LYS A 311 10.80 -12.66 25.57
CA LYS A 311 11.74 -11.68 26.11
C LYS A 311 11.33 -10.25 25.73
N TYR A 312 11.00 -10.05 24.46
CA TYR A 312 10.56 -8.76 23.94
C TYR A 312 9.30 -8.26 24.64
N GLN A 313 8.29 -9.12 24.84
CA GLN A 313 7.07 -8.77 25.58
C GLN A 313 7.38 -8.41 27.05
N ALA A 314 8.32 -9.10 27.68
CA ALA A 314 8.72 -8.79 29.06
C ALA A 314 9.45 -7.43 29.19
N GLN A 315 10.11 -6.98 28.12
CA GLN A 315 10.81 -5.69 28.08
C GLN A 315 9.91 -4.53 27.63
N ASN A 316 8.90 -4.81 26.82
CA ASN A 316 8.00 -3.83 26.22
C ASN A 316 6.55 -4.14 26.64
N LEU A 317 6.22 -3.80 27.86
CA LEU A 317 4.85 -3.93 28.39
C LEU A 317 3.93 -2.95 27.65
N SER A 318 2.73 -3.38 27.31
CA SER A 318 1.72 -2.47 26.79
C SER A 318 1.32 -1.44 27.85
N PRO A 319 0.84 -0.25 27.47
CA PRO A 319 0.37 0.76 28.45
C PRO A 319 -0.64 0.21 29.45
N VAL A 320 -1.50 -0.71 29.03
CA VAL A 320 -2.48 -1.38 29.89
C VAL A 320 -1.81 -2.33 30.89
N GLU A 321 -0.79 -3.06 30.45
CA GLU A 321 -0.02 -3.95 31.33
C GLU A 321 0.85 -3.16 32.30
N GLU A 322 1.42 -2.03 31.88
CA GLU A 322 2.14 -1.12 32.76
C GLU A 322 1.22 -0.55 33.85
N GLU A 323 0.04 -0.06 33.47
CA GLU A 323 -0.95 0.45 34.42
C GLU A 323 -1.43 -0.64 35.39
N TYR A 324 -1.66 -1.85 34.89
CA TYR A 324 -2.01 -3.01 35.71
C TYR A 324 -0.90 -3.36 36.73
N LEU A 325 0.35 -3.42 36.28
CA LEU A 325 1.49 -3.68 37.17
C LEU A 325 1.72 -2.55 38.17
N GLN A 326 1.52 -1.29 37.82
CA GLN A 326 1.57 -0.18 38.77
C GLN A 326 0.47 -0.29 39.82
N THR A 327 -0.73 -0.69 39.42
CA THR A 327 -1.85 -0.92 40.33
C THR A 327 -1.55 -2.05 41.32
N ILE A 328 -1.02 -3.20 40.85
CA ILE A 328 -0.61 -4.30 41.71
C ILE A 328 0.46 -3.84 42.70
N ARG A 329 1.51 -3.15 42.25
CA ARG A 329 2.57 -2.64 43.12
C ARG A 329 2.04 -1.67 44.19
N SER A 330 1.06 -0.85 43.85
CA SER A 330 0.42 0.07 44.81
C SER A 330 -0.38 -0.67 45.86
N ILE A 331 -1.09 -1.74 45.49
CA ILE A 331 -1.85 -2.61 46.39
C ILE A 331 -0.90 -3.39 47.34
N GLU A 332 0.18 -3.97 46.80
CA GLU A 332 1.19 -4.67 47.62
C GLU A 332 1.88 -3.75 48.62
N LYS A 333 2.14 -2.48 48.20
CA LYS A 333 2.71 -1.48 49.10
C LYS A 333 1.76 -1.11 50.22
N ALA A 334 0.49 -0.89 49.90
CA ALA A 334 -0.55 -0.62 50.88
C ALA A 334 -0.77 -1.79 51.87
N ALA A 335 -0.73 -3.04 51.36
CA ALA A 335 -0.82 -4.23 52.20
C ALA A 335 0.36 -4.35 53.19
N LYS A 336 1.61 -4.10 52.72
CA LYS A 336 2.81 -4.12 53.59
C LYS A 336 2.84 -2.98 54.62
N GLU A 337 2.22 -1.85 54.32
CA GLU A 337 2.08 -0.74 55.25
C GLU A 337 1.00 -1.03 56.32
N SER A 338 -0.06 -1.77 55.97
CA SER A 338 -1.11 -2.20 56.93
C SER A 338 -0.66 -3.33 57.88
N GLU A 339 0.32 -4.14 57.49
CA GLU A 339 0.90 -5.17 58.37
C GLU A 339 1.92 -4.62 59.39
N LYS A 340 2.32 -3.36 59.27
CA LYS A 340 3.28 -2.70 60.18
C LYS A 340 2.62 -1.80 61.23
N CYS A 341 1.32 -1.65 61.20
CA CYS A 341 0.52 -1.01 62.23
C CYS A 341 -0.17 -2.04 63.14
#